data_7bb7f119eba8cccafcb7edd06f028f37
#
_entry.id   7bb7f119eba8cccafcb7edd06f028f37
#
_cell.length_a   1.000
_cell.length_b   1.000
_cell.length_c   1.000
_cell.angle_alpha   90.00
_cell.angle_beta   90.00
_cell.angle_gamma   90.00
#
_symmetry.space_group_name_H-M   'P 1'
#
loop_
_entity.id
_entity.type
_entity.pdbx_description
1 polymer ?
#
loop_
_entity_poly.entity_id
_entity_poly.type
_entity_poly.pdbx_seq_one_letter_code
_entity_poly.pdbx_strand_id
1 'polypeptide(L)'
;MQLNINDEIYNIDQIDSNRKLLWVLRDELGLIGTRYGCGAGFCGACTVHINGQPTRSCIIPVSAIAPDARIRTVEGLAENGNLHPVQQAFIELQVPQCGCCMSGQMMSATALLEKDPNPSREDIRSAMKSNYCRCGCYQRIALAVERAAKLMP
;
A
#
# COMPACT_ATOMS: atom_id res chain seq x y z
N MET A 1 -12.71 14.49 -14.41
CA MET A 1 -11.93 13.24 -14.36
C MET A 1 -12.41 12.41 -13.18
N GLN A 2 -12.52 11.10 -13.34
CA GLN A 2 -12.96 10.20 -12.28
C GLN A 2 -11.85 9.20 -11.96
N LEU A 3 -11.74 8.83 -10.69
CA LEU A 3 -10.84 7.79 -10.21
C LEU A 3 -11.65 6.70 -9.50
N ASN A 4 -11.36 5.44 -9.80
CA ASN A 4 -11.86 4.31 -9.04
C ASN A 4 -10.87 3.99 -7.91
N ILE A 5 -11.27 4.22 -6.67
CA ILE A 5 -10.43 4.02 -5.50
C ILE A 5 -11.19 3.16 -4.49
N ASN A 6 -10.66 1.99 -4.16
CA ASN A 6 -11.29 1.01 -3.26
C ASN A 6 -12.71 0.65 -3.71
N ASP A 7 -12.90 0.48 -5.02
CA ASP A 7 -14.18 0.20 -5.70
C ASP A 7 -15.25 1.32 -5.61
N GLU A 8 -14.86 2.51 -5.16
CA GLU A 8 -15.69 3.72 -5.17
C GLU A 8 -15.22 4.70 -6.26
N ILE A 9 -16.17 5.39 -6.89
CA ILE A 9 -15.88 6.38 -7.95
C ILE A 9 -15.86 7.79 -7.36
N TYR A 10 -14.70 8.43 -7.45
CA TYR A 10 -14.48 9.81 -7.01
C TYR A 10 -14.37 10.75 -8.20
N ASN A 11 -15.16 11.85 -8.20
CA ASN A 11 -15.01 12.92 -9.17
C ASN A 11 -13.96 13.93 -8.68
N ILE A 12 -12.91 14.12 -9.49
CA ILE A 12 -11.79 15.02 -9.20
C ILE A 12 -11.65 16.16 -10.21
N ASP A 13 -12.73 16.58 -10.85
CA ASP A 13 -12.69 17.62 -11.89
C ASP A 13 -12.17 18.98 -11.38
N GLN A 14 -12.31 19.27 -10.09
CA GLN A 14 -11.85 20.49 -9.45
C GLN A 14 -10.39 20.43 -8.98
N ILE A 15 -9.72 19.29 -9.17
CA ILE A 15 -8.35 19.04 -8.69
C ILE A 15 -7.38 19.29 -9.84
N ASP A 16 -6.26 19.98 -9.55
CA ASP A 16 -5.17 20.12 -10.52
C ASP A 16 -4.69 18.74 -11.00
N SER A 17 -4.77 18.51 -12.30
CA SER A 17 -4.40 17.25 -12.94
C SER A 17 -2.91 16.86 -12.75
N ASN A 18 -2.04 17.82 -12.41
CA ASN A 18 -0.64 17.59 -12.07
C ASN A 18 -0.43 17.23 -10.59
N ARG A 19 -1.47 17.37 -9.75
CA ARG A 19 -1.39 17.01 -8.33
C ARG A 19 -1.05 15.53 -8.18
N LYS A 20 -0.13 15.23 -7.26
CA LYS A 20 0.29 13.84 -7.03
C LYS A 20 -0.83 13.04 -6.37
N LEU A 21 -1.01 11.79 -6.79
CA LEU A 21 -2.03 10.89 -6.25
C LEU A 21 -2.00 10.83 -4.72
N LEU A 22 -0.83 10.81 -4.11
CA LEU A 22 -0.70 10.81 -2.64
C LEU A 22 -1.50 11.94 -1.98
N TRP A 23 -1.40 13.16 -2.51
CA TRP A 23 -2.07 14.32 -1.93
C TRP A 23 -3.57 14.32 -2.21
N VAL A 24 -3.97 13.82 -3.39
CA VAL A 24 -5.40 13.63 -3.69
C VAL A 24 -6.01 12.64 -2.71
N LEU A 25 -5.36 11.49 -2.47
CA LEU A 25 -5.84 10.51 -1.48
C LEU A 25 -5.98 11.12 -0.09
N ARG A 26 -4.96 11.83 0.39
CA ARG A 26 -4.89 12.29 1.77
C ARG A 26 -5.69 13.56 2.03
N ASP A 27 -5.51 14.58 1.19
CA ASP A 27 -6.02 15.93 1.46
C ASP A 27 -7.44 16.13 0.92
N GLU A 28 -7.74 15.52 -0.23
CA GLU A 28 -9.03 15.72 -0.90
C GLU A 28 -10.05 14.63 -0.50
N LEU A 29 -9.58 13.37 -0.39
CA LEU A 29 -10.47 12.23 -0.15
C LEU A 29 -10.42 11.71 1.30
N GLY A 30 -9.53 12.23 2.13
CA GLY A 30 -9.42 11.83 3.53
C GLY A 30 -8.84 10.43 3.76
N LEU A 31 -8.29 9.77 2.73
CA LEU A 31 -7.66 8.45 2.81
C LEU A 31 -6.24 8.59 3.35
N ILE A 32 -6.12 8.84 4.64
CA ILE A 32 -4.86 9.19 5.32
C ILE A 32 -3.95 8.00 5.64
N GLY A 33 -4.42 6.78 5.42
CA GLY A 33 -3.63 5.55 5.63
C GLY A 33 -2.40 5.48 4.72
N THR A 34 -2.51 5.95 3.47
CA THR A 34 -1.36 6.12 2.59
C THR A 34 -0.44 7.22 3.13
N ARG A 35 0.82 6.90 3.45
CA ARG A 35 1.72 7.79 4.20
C ARG A 35 2.69 8.53 3.28
N TYR A 36 3.01 9.78 3.65
CA TYR A 36 4.13 10.53 3.09
C TYR A 36 5.44 10.13 3.79
N GLY A 37 6.53 10.05 3.02
CA GLY A 37 7.88 9.84 3.54
C GLY A 37 8.88 10.68 2.74
N CYS A 38 9.55 10.09 1.73
CA CYS A 38 10.60 10.81 0.97
C CYS A 38 10.07 11.80 -0.08
N GLY A 39 8.85 11.62 -0.59
CA GLY A 39 8.30 12.41 -1.70
C GLY A 39 8.96 12.18 -3.07
N ALA A 40 9.91 11.26 -3.17
CA ALA A 40 10.77 11.03 -4.33
C ALA A 40 10.73 9.59 -4.86
N GLY A 41 9.74 8.79 -4.44
CA GLY A 41 9.52 7.43 -4.94
C GLY A 41 10.39 6.34 -4.33
N PHE A 42 11.31 6.65 -3.39
CA PHE A 42 12.28 5.67 -2.88
C PHE A 42 11.78 4.86 -1.67
N CYS A 43 11.23 5.51 -0.65
CA CYS A 43 11.03 4.87 0.66
C CYS A 43 9.86 3.89 0.75
N GLY A 44 8.92 3.94 -0.17
CA GLY A 44 7.78 3.04 -0.21
C GLY A 44 6.64 3.32 0.75
N ALA A 45 6.72 4.33 1.63
CA ALA A 45 5.65 4.65 2.58
C ALA A 45 4.30 4.97 1.90
N CYS A 46 4.35 5.53 0.68
CA CYS A 46 3.20 5.94 -0.12
C CYS A 46 2.70 4.87 -1.11
N THR A 47 3.08 3.61 -0.93
CA THR A 47 2.67 2.54 -1.86
C THR A 47 1.17 2.34 -1.82
N VAL A 48 0.58 2.33 -3.01
CA VAL A 48 -0.79 1.90 -3.31
C VAL A 48 -0.74 0.85 -4.42
N HIS A 49 -1.84 0.14 -4.69
CA HIS A 49 -1.93 -0.64 -5.91
C HIS A 49 -2.63 0.17 -7.00
N ILE A 50 -2.10 0.13 -8.21
CA ILE A 50 -2.79 0.55 -9.44
C ILE A 50 -2.88 -0.68 -10.33
N ASN A 51 -4.10 -1.15 -10.60
CA ASN A 51 -4.35 -2.41 -11.31
C ASN A 51 -3.57 -3.60 -10.71
N GLY A 52 -3.56 -3.72 -9.38
CA GLY A 52 -2.85 -4.77 -8.64
C GLY A 52 -1.33 -4.58 -8.53
N GLN A 53 -0.75 -3.57 -9.18
CA GLN A 53 0.70 -3.34 -9.13
C GLN A 53 1.08 -2.34 -8.03
N PRO A 54 2.07 -2.66 -7.16
CA PRO A 54 2.53 -1.75 -6.12
C PRO A 54 3.22 -0.53 -6.73
N THR A 55 2.67 0.65 -6.46
CA THR A 55 3.04 1.90 -7.13
C THR A 55 3.25 3.02 -6.11
N ARG A 56 4.23 3.91 -6.36
CA ARG A 56 4.58 5.04 -5.47
C ARG A 56 3.70 6.25 -5.78
N SER A 57 2.66 6.48 -4.99
CA SER A 57 1.69 7.57 -5.23
C SER A 57 2.27 8.98 -5.12
N CYS A 58 3.40 9.17 -4.43
CA CYS A 58 4.02 10.48 -4.24
C CYS A 58 4.67 11.08 -5.51
N ILE A 59 4.90 10.28 -6.54
CA ILE A 59 5.54 10.75 -7.78
C ILE A 59 4.58 10.76 -8.98
N ILE A 60 3.43 10.10 -8.90
CA ILE A 60 2.48 9.97 -10.01
C ILE A 60 1.47 11.12 -9.95
N PRO A 61 1.38 11.97 -10.99
CA PRO A 61 0.30 12.93 -11.13
C PRO A 61 -1.00 12.19 -11.50
N VAL A 62 -2.15 12.71 -11.07
CA VAL A 62 -3.43 12.06 -11.39
C VAL A 62 -3.72 12.01 -12.87
N SER A 63 -3.21 12.95 -13.66
CA SER A 63 -3.30 12.96 -15.14
C SER A 63 -2.61 11.76 -15.81
N ALA A 64 -1.67 11.10 -15.13
CA ALA A 64 -0.98 9.92 -15.66
C ALA A 64 -1.70 8.60 -15.35
N ILE A 65 -2.83 8.66 -14.64
CA ILE A 65 -3.62 7.48 -14.29
C ILE A 65 -4.66 7.26 -15.38
N ALA A 66 -4.71 6.03 -15.91
CA ALA A 66 -5.70 5.67 -16.92
C ALA A 66 -7.13 5.78 -16.32
N PRO A 67 -8.13 6.22 -17.11
CA PRO A 67 -9.49 6.45 -16.62
C PRO A 67 -10.18 5.21 -16.05
N ASP A 68 -9.79 4.02 -16.50
CA ASP A 68 -10.29 2.71 -16.08
C ASP A 68 -9.43 2.03 -15.01
N ALA A 69 -8.36 2.72 -14.56
CA ALA A 69 -7.47 2.16 -13.55
C ALA A 69 -8.17 1.99 -12.20
N ARG A 70 -7.96 0.85 -11.57
CA ARG A 70 -8.39 0.57 -10.21
C ARG A 70 -7.27 0.86 -9.22
N ILE A 71 -7.53 1.76 -8.30
CA ILE A 71 -6.60 2.14 -7.24
C ILE A 71 -7.07 1.47 -5.95
N ARG A 72 -6.17 0.77 -5.26
CA ARG A 72 -6.44 0.18 -3.95
C ARG A 72 -5.45 0.76 -2.95
N THR A 73 -5.95 1.29 -1.85
CA THR A 73 -5.16 1.80 -0.74
C THR A 73 -5.19 0.82 0.43
N VAL A 74 -4.45 1.09 1.50
CA VAL A 74 -4.44 0.24 2.70
C VAL A 74 -5.81 0.13 3.35
N GLU A 75 -6.65 1.15 3.23
CA GLU A 75 -8.03 1.15 3.70
C GLU A 75 -8.88 0.13 2.94
N GLY A 76 -8.63 -0.05 1.65
CA GLY A 76 -9.34 -1.01 0.80
C GLY A 76 -8.82 -2.44 0.88
N LEU A 77 -7.90 -2.75 1.81
CA LEU A 77 -7.48 -4.13 2.06
C LEU A 77 -8.50 -4.90 2.90
N ALA A 78 -9.12 -4.22 3.88
CA ALA A 78 -10.16 -4.84 4.71
C ALA A 78 -11.49 -4.88 3.95
N GLU A 79 -12.19 -6.01 4.03
CA GLU A 79 -13.47 -6.22 3.36
C GLU A 79 -14.55 -6.63 4.36
N ASN A 80 -15.72 -5.99 4.30
CA ASN A 80 -16.87 -6.31 5.15
C ASN A 80 -16.53 -6.35 6.66
N GLY A 81 -15.63 -5.48 7.12
CA GLY A 81 -15.18 -5.42 8.51
C GLY A 81 -14.13 -6.48 8.89
N ASN A 82 -13.73 -7.34 7.96
CA ASN A 82 -12.68 -8.34 8.17
C ASN A 82 -11.34 -7.81 7.69
N LEU A 83 -10.33 -7.93 8.54
CA LEU A 83 -8.97 -7.56 8.18
C LEU A 83 -8.40 -8.49 7.10
N HIS A 84 -7.67 -7.93 6.17
CA HIS A 84 -6.85 -8.72 5.24
C HIS A 84 -5.80 -9.53 6.01
N PRO A 85 -5.45 -10.77 5.57
CA PRO A 85 -4.42 -11.59 6.23
C PRO A 85 -3.12 -10.88 6.56
N VAL A 86 -2.66 -9.98 5.69
CA VAL A 86 -1.48 -9.14 5.95
C VAL A 86 -1.70 -8.20 7.13
N GLN A 87 -2.85 -7.52 7.20
CA GLN A 87 -3.18 -6.62 8.31
C GLN A 87 -3.26 -7.41 9.63
N GLN A 88 -3.94 -8.56 9.60
CA GLN A 88 -4.05 -9.45 10.76
C GLN A 88 -2.67 -9.90 11.26
N ALA A 89 -1.79 -10.36 10.38
CA ALA A 89 -0.45 -10.81 10.75
C ALA A 89 0.42 -9.69 11.34
N PHE A 90 0.29 -8.45 10.82
CA PHE A 90 1.00 -7.29 11.35
C PHE A 90 0.54 -6.93 12.77
N ILE A 91 -0.73 -7.12 13.08
CA ILE A 91 -1.29 -6.94 14.43
C ILE A 91 -0.81 -8.06 15.35
N GLU A 92 -0.98 -9.32 14.95
CA GLU A 92 -0.59 -10.51 15.75
C GLU A 92 0.88 -10.45 16.19
N LEU A 93 1.76 -10.03 15.30
CA LEU A 93 3.21 -9.95 15.56
C LEU A 93 3.66 -8.59 16.09
N GLN A 94 2.74 -7.67 16.36
CA GLN A 94 3.03 -6.33 16.89
C GLN A 94 4.17 -5.63 16.12
N VAL A 95 4.08 -5.67 14.80
CA VAL A 95 5.13 -5.18 13.89
C VAL A 95 5.42 -3.69 14.03
N PRO A 96 4.40 -2.79 14.13
CA PRO A 96 4.62 -1.35 14.11
C PRO A 96 5.42 -0.83 15.32
N GLN A 97 6.29 0.15 15.06
CA GLN A 97 6.81 1.08 16.05
C GLN A 97 6.22 2.46 15.76
N CYS A 98 6.90 3.32 14.98
CA CYS A 98 6.35 4.64 14.64
C CYS A 98 5.14 4.59 13.68
N GLY A 99 4.95 3.51 12.96
CA GLY A 99 3.83 3.31 12.01
C GLY A 99 3.98 3.97 10.64
N CYS A 100 4.96 4.86 10.43
CA CYS A 100 5.06 5.65 9.19
C CYS A 100 5.22 4.82 7.90
N CYS A 101 5.91 3.68 7.95
CA CYS A 101 6.12 2.84 6.77
C CYS A 101 5.10 1.68 6.66
N MET A 102 4.26 1.47 7.66
CA MET A 102 3.46 0.24 7.78
C MET A 102 2.47 0.06 6.64
N SER A 103 1.74 1.11 6.25
CA SER A 103 0.82 1.02 5.11
C SER A 103 1.52 0.59 3.83
N GLY A 104 2.66 1.21 3.50
CA GLY A 104 3.45 0.83 2.33
C GLY A 104 4.02 -0.58 2.43
N GLN A 105 4.43 -1.02 3.62
CA GLN A 105 4.88 -2.40 3.87
C GLN A 105 3.75 -3.39 3.63
N MET A 106 2.55 -3.14 4.18
CA MET A 106 1.38 -3.98 3.98
C MET A 106 0.96 -4.05 2.52
N MET A 107 0.93 -2.92 1.80
CA MET A 107 0.60 -2.90 0.37
C MET A 107 1.59 -3.72 -0.46
N SER A 108 2.90 -3.58 -0.20
CA SER A 108 3.92 -4.37 -0.91
C SER A 108 3.83 -5.86 -0.58
N ALA A 109 3.57 -6.21 0.68
CA ALA A 109 3.37 -7.59 1.10
C ALA A 109 2.12 -8.21 0.45
N THR A 110 1.01 -7.47 0.39
CA THR A 110 -0.23 -7.93 -0.26
C THR A 110 0.01 -8.21 -1.74
N ALA A 111 0.68 -7.31 -2.47
CA ALA A 111 1.00 -7.54 -3.89
C ALA A 111 1.88 -8.78 -4.12
N LEU A 112 2.81 -9.07 -3.20
CA LEU A 112 3.60 -10.29 -3.25
C LEU A 112 2.71 -11.53 -3.07
N LEU A 113 1.90 -11.56 -2.00
CA LEU A 113 1.11 -12.74 -1.63
C LEU A 113 -0.04 -13.01 -2.59
N GLU A 114 -0.62 -11.99 -3.23
CA GLU A 114 -1.61 -12.17 -4.31
C GLU A 114 -0.99 -12.78 -5.57
N LYS A 115 0.31 -12.56 -5.81
CA LYS A 115 1.05 -13.14 -6.93
C LYS A 115 1.63 -14.52 -6.61
N ASP A 116 2.15 -14.68 -5.41
CA ASP A 116 2.77 -15.91 -4.91
C ASP A 116 2.32 -16.13 -3.45
N PRO A 117 1.37 -17.04 -3.21
CA PRO A 117 0.84 -17.30 -1.87
C PRO A 117 1.81 -18.05 -0.95
N ASN A 118 2.91 -18.61 -1.48
CA ASN A 118 3.91 -19.34 -0.71
C ASN A 118 5.34 -18.86 -1.01
N PRO A 119 5.65 -17.56 -0.83
CA PRO A 119 6.93 -17.02 -1.19
C PRO A 119 8.05 -17.56 -0.29
N SER A 120 9.23 -17.78 -0.87
CA SER A 120 10.42 -18.06 -0.09
C SER A 120 10.84 -16.82 0.72
N ARG A 121 11.67 -17.02 1.74
CA ARG A 121 12.21 -15.90 2.52
C ARG A 121 13.03 -14.92 1.67
N GLU A 122 13.64 -15.39 0.60
CA GLU A 122 14.38 -14.56 -0.34
C GLU A 122 13.42 -13.73 -1.21
N ASP A 123 12.30 -14.31 -1.66
CA ASP A 123 11.25 -13.59 -2.40
C ASP A 123 10.65 -12.47 -1.54
N ILE A 124 10.38 -12.76 -0.27
CA ILE A 124 9.91 -11.74 0.69
C ILE A 124 10.94 -10.60 0.81
N ARG A 125 12.22 -10.91 1.01
CA ARG A 125 13.27 -9.89 1.09
C ARG A 125 13.35 -9.06 -0.18
N SER A 126 13.28 -9.71 -1.34
CA SER A 126 13.34 -9.06 -2.65
C SER A 126 12.14 -8.12 -2.88
N ALA A 127 10.93 -8.57 -2.58
CA ALA A 127 9.72 -7.78 -2.74
C ALA A 127 9.68 -6.57 -1.78
N MET A 128 10.17 -6.75 -0.54
CA MET A 128 10.11 -5.74 0.52
C MET A 128 11.30 -4.78 0.53
N LYS A 129 12.37 -5.03 -0.21
CA LYS A 129 13.65 -4.27 -0.16
C LYS A 129 13.52 -2.78 -0.45
N SER A 130 12.52 -2.38 -1.21
CA SER A 130 12.27 -0.97 -1.58
C SER A 130 11.33 -0.25 -0.61
N ASN A 131 10.98 -0.87 0.52
CA ASN A 131 10.16 -0.29 1.57
C ASN A 131 11.02 -0.05 2.81
N TYR A 132 11.38 1.21 3.09
CA TYR A 132 12.32 1.56 4.15
C TYR A 132 11.61 1.73 5.49
N CYS A 133 12.22 1.18 6.54
CA CYS A 133 11.77 1.32 7.92
C CYS A 133 12.87 1.94 8.77
N ARG A 134 12.68 3.19 9.24
CA ARG A 134 13.68 3.88 10.08
C ARG A 134 13.81 3.26 11.49
N CYS A 135 12.75 2.60 11.95
CA CYS A 135 12.76 1.88 13.24
C CYS A 135 13.44 0.51 13.16
N GLY A 136 13.81 0.04 11.96
CA GLY A 136 14.48 -1.25 11.78
C GLY A 136 13.60 -2.48 12.00
N CYS A 137 12.29 -2.38 11.80
CA CYS A 137 11.33 -3.49 12.01
C CYS A 137 11.44 -4.62 10.98
N TYR A 138 12.44 -4.65 10.12
CA TYR A 138 12.54 -5.57 8.97
C TYR A 138 12.36 -7.04 9.31
N GLN A 139 12.92 -7.50 10.44
CA GLN A 139 12.77 -8.89 10.90
C GLN A 139 11.29 -9.22 11.20
N ARG A 140 10.60 -8.35 11.95
CA ARG A 140 9.19 -8.52 12.28
C ARG A 140 8.30 -8.43 11.04
N ILE A 141 8.63 -7.52 10.11
CA ILE A 141 7.92 -7.39 8.83
C ILE A 141 8.03 -8.69 8.04
N ALA A 142 9.23 -9.26 7.89
CA ALA A 142 9.43 -10.52 7.17
C ALA A 142 8.63 -11.67 7.81
N LEU A 143 8.68 -11.80 9.14
CA LEU A 143 7.89 -12.80 9.88
C LEU A 143 6.38 -12.60 9.70
N ALA A 144 5.93 -11.34 9.66
CA ALA A 144 4.53 -11.04 9.44
C ALA A 144 4.07 -11.41 8.03
N VAL A 145 4.91 -11.24 7.01
CA VAL A 145 4.60 -11.69 5.64
C VAL A 145 4.55 -13.22 5.58
N GLU A 146 5.50 -13.93 6.22
CA GLU A 146 5.46 -15.39 6.35
C GLU A 146 4.19 -15.87 7.08
N ARG A 147 3.76 -15.14 8.12
CA ARG A 147 2.52 -15.43 8.86
C ARG A 147 1.29 -15.19 8.00
N ALA A 148 1.26 -14.05 7.30
CA ALA A 148 0.16 -13.69 6.40
C ALA A 148 -0.04 -14.73 5.29
N ALA A 149 1.05 -15.25 4.71
CA ALA A 149 0.99 -16.32 3.70
C ALA A 149 0.23 -17.56 4.21
N LYS A 150 0.38 -17.90 5.51
CA LYS A 150 -0.34 -19.02 6.12
C LYS A 150 -1.81 -18.71 6.44
N LEU A 151 -2.20 -17.45 6.42
CA LEU A 151 -3.58 -16.98 6.65
C LEU A 151 -4.33 -16.71 5.33
N MET A 152 -3.62 -16.69 4.21
CA MET A 152 -4.26 -16.59 2.88
C MET A 152 -5.13 -17.82 2.64
N PRO A 153 -6.32 -17.64 1.99
CA PRO A 153 -7.25 -18.74 1.73
C PRO A 153 -6.70 -19.77 0.74
#